data_159a77703317a2ef0e6df5ab03e28d70
#
_entry.id   159a77703317a2ef0e6df5ab03e28d70
#
_cell.length_a   1.000
_cell.length_b   1.000
_cell.length_c   1.000
_cell.angle_alpha   90.00
_cell.angle_beta   90.00
_cell.angle_gamma   90.00
#
_symmetry.space_group_name_H-M   'P 1'
#
loop_
_entity.id
_entity.type
_entity.pdbx_description
1 polymer ?
#
loop_
_entity_poly.entity_id
_entity_poly.type
_entity_poly.pdbx_seq_one_letter_code
_entity_poly.pdbx_strand_id
1 'polypeptide(L)'
;MKNVNEDVANKFLKEGKWPEGIQIPKNSSVVNPDGSINWSKAAEGGYTLKADGTAIKEQFTPEIGEIIDRYGNANGRYTSPVIDGKPYSYTERSLPYVEDLSNYHQYEVVGDFNKLEEYVKNCKDVNVKNEIEDIINLYFSGDYNNVIAYKGEIAGIKGWGTGGGIQYELPITVDLLEKLELLKEIE
;
A
#
# COMPACT_ATOMS: atom_id res chain seq x y z
N MET A 1 10.67 8.58 0.39
CA MET A 1 9.90 9.72 0.94
C MET A 1 10.80 10.95 0.95
N LYS A 2 10.41 12.03 0.30
CA LYS A 2 11.17 13.29 0.44
C LYS A 2 10.71 13.92 1.76
N ASN A 3 11.60 14.05 2.72
CA ASN A 3 11.32 14.77 3.96
C ASN A 3 11.03 16.23 3.64
N VAL A 4 10.12 16.84 4.39
CA VAL A 4 9.91 18.29 4.35
C VAL A 4 11.17 18.94 4.92
N ASN A 5 12.02 19.45 4.04
CA ASN A 5 13.18 20.24 4.42
C ASN A 5 12.85 21.75 4.29
N GLU A 6 13.79 22.61 4.66
CA GLU A 6 13.60 24.06 4.63
C GLU A 6 13.23 24.58 3.24
N ASP A 7 13.84 24.05 2.18
CA ASP A 7 13.55 24.45 0.79
C ASP A 7 12.12 24.11 0.40
N VAL A 8 11.63 22.93 0.79
CA VAL A 8 10.26 22.48 0.56
C VAL A 8 9.26 23.34 1.33
N ALA A 9 9.56 23.65 2.59
CA ALA A 9 8.71 24.53 3.41
C ALA A 9 8.67 25.95 2.83
N ASN A 10 9.81 26.50 2.41
CA ASN A 10 9.90 27.80 1.76
C ASN A 10 9.15 27.85 0.43
N LYS A 11 9.20 26.76 -0.36
CA LYS A 11 8.43 26.65 -1.60
C LYS A 11 6.93 26.67 -1.32
N PHE A 12 6.46 25.90 -0.33
CA PHE A 12 5.07 25.94 0.09
C PHE A 12 4.62 27.34 0.55
N LEU A 13 5.42 28.00 1.38
CA LEU A 13 5.11 29.36 1.86
C LEU A 13 5.00 30.37 0.71
N LYS A 14 5.76 30.18 -0.36
CA LYS A 14 5.77 31.04 -1.54
C LYS A 14 4.63 30.74 -2.52
N GLU A 15 4.33 29.46 -2.74
CA GLU A 15 3.44 28.99 -3.81
C GLU A 15 2.05 28.55 -3.31
N GLY A 16 1.88 28.37 -2.00
CA GLY A 16 0.65 27.88 -1.40
C GLY A 16 0.32 26.40 -1.72
N LYS A 17 1.27 25.69 -2.35
CA LYS A 17 1.14 24.28 -2.72
C LYS A 17 2.36 23.49 -2.25
N TRP A 18 2.12 22.29 -1.75
CA TRP A 18 3.20 21.34 -1.50
C TRP A 18 3.72 20.80 -2.82
N PRO A 19 5.05 20.62 -2.96
CA PRO A 19 5.61 19.92 -4.11
C PRO A 19 5.02 18.50 -4.24
N GLU A 20 4.85 18.05 -5.48
CA GLU A 20 4.37 16.71 -5.79
C GLU A 20 5.19 15.62 -5.09
N GLY A 21 4.52 14.58 -4.62
CA GLY A 21 5.13 13.43 -3.93
C GLY A 21 5.55 13.69 -2.49
N ILE A 22 5.16 14.82 -1.87
CA ILE A 22 5.38 15.09 -0.45
C ILE A 22 4.16 14.69 0.35
N GLN A 23 4.36 13.79 1.33
CA GLN A 23 3.36 13.41 2.30
C GLN A 23 3.63 14.12 3.63
N ILE A 24 2.64 14.86 4.12
CA ILE A 24 2.74 15.67 5.33
C ILE A 24 2.20 14.86 6.51
N PRO A 25 2.98 14.65 7.58
CA PRO A 25 2.48 14.01 8.80
C PRO A 25 1.29 14.79 9.39
N LYS A 26 0.25 14.09 9.83
CA LYS A 26 -0.97 14.70 10.41
C LYS A 26 -0.67 15.58 11.63
N ASN A 27 0.27 15.18 12.45
CA ASN A 27 0.66 15.89 13.67
C ASN A 27 1.99 15.34 14.20
N SER A 28 2.55 16.00 15.23
CA SER A 28 3.82 15.59 15.83
C SER A 28 3.80 14.23 16.52
N SER A 29 2.62 13.72 16.90
CA SER A 29 2.54 12.41 17.55
C SER A 29 2.75 11.23 16.60
N VAL A 30 2.69 11.45 15.29
CA VAL A 30 2.87 10.38 14.30
C VAL A 30 4.32 10.22 13.85
N VAL A 31 5.21 11.13 14.27
CA VAL A 31 6.63 11.14 13.88
C VAL A 31 7.55 10.78 15.03
N ASN A 32 8.71 10.27 14.67
CA ASN A 32 9.87 10.13 15.55
C ASN A 32 10.59 11.48 15.73
N PRO A 33 11.53 11.58 16.69
CA PRO A 33 12.32 12.82 16.88
C PRO A 33 13.12 13.27 15.66
N ASP A 34 13.45 12.37 14.74
CA ASP A 34 14.15 12.63 13.47
C ASP A 34 13.21 13.06 12.33
N GLY A 35 11.90 13.19 12.61
CA GLY A 35 10.87 13.56 11.62
C GLY A 35 10.36 12.41 10.74
N SER A 36 10.88 11.22 10.87
CA SER A 36 10.35 10.03 10.17
C SER A 36 9.01 9.58 10.77
N ILE A 37 8.17 8.91 9.99
CA ILE A 37 6.92 8.32 10.52
C ILE A 37 7.26 7.20 11.52
N ASN A 38 6.59 7.24 12.66
CA ASN A 38 6.71 6.20 13.68
C ASN A 38 5.88 4.96 13.31
N TRP A 39 6.38 4.17 12.38
CA TRP A 39 5.72 2.96 11.92
C TRP A 39 5.57 1.87 12.98
N SER A 40 6.27 1.96 14.13
CA SER A 40 6.07 1.01 15.22
C SER A 40 4.65 1.06 15.83
N LYS A 41 3.90 2.13 15.57
CA LYS A 41 2.49 2.25 15.96
C LYS A 41 1.55 1.39 15.10
N ALA A 42 1.97 1.06 13.88
CA ALA A 42 1.24 0.18 12.97
C ALA A 42 1.81 -1.25 13.07
N ALA A 43 1.74 -1.82 14.28
CA ALA A 43 2.21 -3.18 14.53
C ALA A 43 1.58 -4.17 13.53
N GLU A 44 2.34 -5.21 13.15
CA GLU A 44 1.88 -6.27 12.26
C GLU A 44 1.24 -5.75 10.95
N GLY A 45 1.82 -4.67 10.37
CA GLY A 45 1.32 -4.08 9.13
C GLY A 45 0.07 -3.21 9.29
N GLY A 46 -0.34 -2.88 10.52
CA GLY A 46 -1.50 -2.04 10.81
C GLY A 46 -2.82 -2.79 10.89
N TYR A 47 -2.80 -4.11 10.93
CA TYR A 47 -3.99 -4.92 11.17
C TYR A 47 -4.48 -4.87 12.62
N THR A 48 -5.76 -5.16 12.83
CA THR A 48 -6.26 -5.49 14.17
C THR A 48 -5.53 -6.72 14.71
N LEU A 49 -5.30 -6.75 16.02
CA LEU A 49 -4.49 -7.80 16.66
C LEU A 49 -5.33 -8.72 17.54
N LYS A 50 -4.93 -9.98 17.59
CA LYS A 50 -5.39 -10.93 18.62
C LYS A 50 -4.80 -10.57 19.99
N ALA A 51 -5.27 -11.24 21.04
CA ALA A 51 -4.77 -11.05 22.40
C ALA A 51 -3.28 -11.38 22.56
N ASP A 52 -2.72 -12.24 21.72
CA ASP A 52 -1.30 -12.59 21.67
C ASP A 52 -0.43 -11.63 20.85
N GLY A 53 -1.03 -10.56 20.30
CA GLY A 53 -0.34 -9.55 19.50
C GLY A 53 -0.17 -9.90 18.02
N THR A 54 -0.66 -11.05 17.54
CA THR A 54 -0.59 -11.42 16.13
C THR A 54 -1.71 -10.76 15.31
N ALA A 55 -1.45 -10.48 14.03
CA ALA A 55 -2.44 -9.89 13.14
C ALA A 55 -3.67 -10.79 12.93
N ILE A 56 -4.85 -10.18 12.89
CA ILE A 56 -6.09 -10.82 12.44
C ILE A 56 -6.18 -10.59 10.94
N LYS A 57 -5.64 -11.52 10.17
CA LYS A 57 -5.70 -11.51 8.71
C LYS A 57 -5.88 -12.93 8.17
N GLU A 58 -6.47 -13.03 7.00
CA GLU A 58 -6.69 -14.29 6.29
C GLU A 58 -6.08 -14.23 4.88
N GLN A 59 -5.72 -15.38 4.35
CA GLN A 59 -5.29 -15.52 2.96
C GLN A 59 -6.47 -15.29 2.03
N PHE A 60 -6.23 -14.63 0.91
CA PHE A 60 -7.23 -14.45 -0.14
C PHE A 60 -6.56 -14.30 -1.50
N THR A 61 -7.33 -14.40 -2.55
CA THR A 61 -6.90 -14.10 -3.92
C THR A 61 -7.77 -12.96 -4.44
N PRO A 62 -7.20 -11.81 -4.88
CA PRO A 62 -7.96 -10.78 -5.56
C PRO A 62 -8.68 -11.33 -6.79
N GLU A 63 -9.95 -10.99 -6.97
CA GLU A 63 -10.78 -11.48 -8.07
C GLU A 63 -10.70 -10.57 -9.29
N ILE A 64 -10.68 -11.14 -10.50
CA ILE A 64 -10.69 -10.37 -11.75
C ILE A 64 -11.97 -9.52 -11.80
N GLY A 65 -11.80 -8.23 -12.11
CA GLY A 65 -12.86 -7.22 -12.10
C GLY A 65 -13.06 -6.52 -10.76
N GLU A 66 -12.36 -6.95 -9.70
CA GLU A 66 -12.37 -6.26 -8.42
C GLU A 66 -11.65 -4.91 -8.55
N ILE A 67 -12.22 -3.87 -7.94
CA ILE A 67 -11.58 -2.55 -7.83
C ILE A 67 -10.93 -2.44 -6.45
N ILE A 68 -9.66 -2.13 -6.44
CA ILE A 68 -8.88 -1.85 -5.24
C ILE A 68 -8.29 -0.44 -5.33
N ASP A 69 -7.96 0.15 -4.21
CA ASP A 69 -7.43 1.52 -4.17
C ASP A 69 -6.31 1.69 -3.16
N ARG A 70 -5.60 2.81 -3.27
CA ARG A 70 -4.60 3.20 -2.30
C ARG A 70 -4.35 4.71 -2.30
N TYR A 71 -3.80 5.20 -1.21
CA TYR A 71 -3.12 6.49 -1.14
C TYR A 71 -1.60 6.31 -1.22
N GLY A 72 -0.95 7.14 -2.03
CA GLY A 72 0.49 7.10 -2.27
C GLY A 72 0.87 6.35 -3.54
N ASN A 73 2.15 6.39 -3.90
CA ASN A 73 2.66 5.83 -5.15
C ASN A 73 2.54 4.29 -5.23
N ALA A 74 2.69 3.76 -6.43
CA ALA A 74 2.55 2.32 -6.73
C ALA A 74 3.67 1.42 -6.13
N ASN A 75 4.70 2.00 -5.48
CA ASN A 75 5.79 1.22 -4.85
C ASN A 75 5.37 0.54 -3.53
N GLY A 76 4.13 0.73 -3.08
CA GLY A 76 3.59 0.03 -1.94
C GLY A 76 2.77 -1.18 -2.34
N ARG A 77 2.50 -2.08 -1.38
CA ARG A 77 1.71 -3.30 -1.56
C ARG A 77 0.41 -3.34 -0.76
N TYR A 78 0.15 -2.31 0.03
CA TYR A 78 -1.09 -2.19 0.80
C TYR A 78 -2.14 -1.40 0.02
N THR A 79 -3.32 -1.99 -0.14
CA THR A 79 -4.48 -1.44 -0.83
C THR A 79 -5.74 -1.67 0.01
N SER A 80 -6.89 -1.19 -0.44
CA SER A 80 -8.20 -1.52 0.14
C SER A 80 -9.19 -1.84 -0.97
N PRO A 81 -10.22 -2.66 -0.74
CA PRO A 81 -11.28 -2.87 -1.72
C PRO A 81 -12.17 -1.63 -1.84
N VAL A 82 -12.67 -1.37 -3.04
CA VAL A 82 -13.73 -0.40 -3.31
C VAL A 82 -15.05 -1.17 -3.41
N ILE A 83 -15.87 -1.09 -2.36
CA ILE A 83 -17.09 -1.90 -2.25
C ILE A 83 -18.27 -1.09 -2.80
N ASP A 84 -18.96 -1.63 -3.80
CA ASP A 84 -20.10 -0.96 -4.46
C ASP A 84 -19.78 0.48 -4.92
N GLY A 85 -18.57 0.68 -5.44
CA GLY A 85 -18.08 1.99 -5.87
C GLY A 85 -17.76 2.96 -4.72
N LYS A 86 -17.69 2.48 -3.48
CA LYS A 86 -17.41 3.30 -2.28
C LYS A 86 -16.09 2.90 -1.66
N PRO A 87 -15.07 3.76 -1.73
CA PRO A 87 -13.82 3.56 -1.03
C PRO A 87 -14.01 3.77 0.49
N TYR A 88 -13.17 3.13 1.29
CA TYR A 88 -13.05 3.48 2.70
C TYR A 88 -12.53 4.91 2.86
N SER A 89 -13.07 5.62 3.85
CA SER A 89 -12.60 6.97 4.19
C SER A 89 -11.13 6.94 4.64
N TYR A 90 -10.47 8.06 4.52
CA TYR A 90 -9.07 8.20 4.92
C TYR A 90 -8.83 7.89 6.40
N THR A 91 -9.81 8.17 7.27
CA THR A 91 -9.72 7.87 8.70
C THR A 91 -9.88 6.37 9.00
N GLU A 92 -10.69 5.65 8.23
CA GLU A 92 -10.84 4.19 8.33
C GLU A 92 -9.58 3.44 7.90
N ARG A 93 -8.69 4.10 7.11
CA ARG A 93 -7.41 3.54 6.67
C ARG A 93 -6.27 3.76 7.66
N SER A 94 -6.49 4.52 8.73
CA SER A 94 -5.47 4.84 9.75
C SER A 94 -4.12 5.26 9.15
N LEU A 95 -4.13 6.17 8.16
CA LEU A 95 -2.90 6.67 7.55
C LEU A 95 -2.32 7.84 8.35
N PRO A 96 -0.99 7.95 8.50
CA PRO A 96 -0.33 8.95 9.35
C PRO A 96 -0.21 10.34 8.73
N TYR A 97 -0.58 10.49 7.47
CA TYR A 97 -0.41 11.73 6.70
C TYR A 97 -1.70 12.55 6.64
N VAL A 98 -1.59 13.81 6.28
CA VAL A 98 -2.73 14.63 5.85
C VAL A 98 -3.27 14.03 4.56
N GLU A 99 -4.59 13.94 4.46
CA GLU A 99 -5.23 13.43 3.24
C GLU A 99 -4.92 14.34 2.05
N ASP A 100 -4.49 13.72 0.97
CA ASP A 100 -4.24 14.37 -0.31
C ASP A 100 -4.81 13.51 -1.43
N LEU A 101 -5.90 13.98 -2.03
CA LEU A 101 -6.60 13.28 -3.09
C LEU A 101 -5.77 13.17 -4.37
N SER A 102 -4.74 14.00 -4.56
CA SER A 102 -3.82 13.86 -5.69
C SER A 102 -2.93 12.61 -5.60
N ASN A 103 -2.88 11.97 -4.43
CA ASN A 103 -2.18 10.72 -4.18
C ASN A 103 -3.15 9.52 -4.07
N TYR A 104 -4.42 9.69 -4.42
CA TYR A 104 -5.41 8.61 -4.41
C TYR A 104 -5.48 7.95 -5.79
N HIS A 105 -5.35 6.63 -5.81
CA HIS A 105 -5.31 5.83 -7.03
C HIS A 105 -6.24 4.64 -6.90
N GLN A 106 -6.90 4.29 -7.99
CA GLN A 106 -7.72 3.07 -8.10
C GLN A 106 -7.14 2.16 -9.17
N TYR A 107 -7.26 0.86 -8.93
CA TYR A 107 -6.78 -0.19 -9.83
C TYR A 107 -7.85 -1.25 -10.00
N GLU A 108 -8.02 -1.71 -11.24
CA GLU A 108 -8.80 -2.89 -11.56
C GLU A 108 -7.89 -4.13 -11.55
N VAL A 109 -8.34 -5.20 -10.92
CA VAL A 109 -7.71 -6.51 -11.04
C VAL A 109 -8.06 -7.09 -12.42
N VAL A 110 -7.07 -7.16 -13.31
CA VAL A 110 -7.27 -7.61 -14.70
C VAL A 110 -6.67 -8.98 -15.00
N GLY A 111 -5.84 -9.50 -14.09
CA GLY A 111 -5.19 -10.80 -14.21
C GLY A 111 -5.48 -11.76 -13.06
N ASP A 112 -5.26 -13.05 -13.32
CA ASP A 112 -5.46 -14.11 -12.33
C ASP A 112 -4.22 -14.25 -11.43
N PHE A 113 -4.31 -13.84 -10.18
CA PHE A 113 -3.23 -13.91 -9.21
C PHE A 113 -2.74 -15.33 -8.91
N ASN A 114 -3.58 -16.36 -9.14
CA ASN A 114 -3.15 -17.75 -9.01
C ASN A 114 -2.14 -18.16 -10.10
N LYS A 115 -2.01 -17.36 -11.15
CA LYS A 115 -1.06 -17.59 -12.25
C LYS A 115 0.14 -16.65 -12.19
N LEU A 116 0.44 -16.06 -11.05
CA LEU A 116 1.56 -15.11 -10.91
C LEU A 116 2.87 -15.65 -11.49
N GLU A 117 3.20 -16.92 -11.23
CA GLU A 117 4.41 -17.57 -11.77
C GLU A 117 4.42 -17.59 -13.31
N GLU A 118 3.26 -17.82 -13.93
CA GLU A 118 3.11 -17.81 -15.39
C GLU A 118 3.33 -16.40 -15.96
N TYR A 119 2.76 -15.38 -15.32
CA TYR A 119 2.98 -13.98 -15.71
C TYR A 119 4.45 -13.58 -15.60
N VAL A 120 5.13 -13.94 -14.50
CA VAL A 120 6.56 -13.68 -14.33
C VAL A 120 7.39 -14.39 -15.38
N LYS A 121 7.13 -15.68 -15.65
CA LYS A 121 7.85 -16.45 -16.69
C LYS A 121 7.70 -15.83 -18.08
N ASN A 122 6.52 -15.28 -18.39
CA ASN A 122 6.20 -14.69 -19.68
C ASN A 122 6.54 -13.19 -19.77
N CYS A 123 6.98 -12.57 -18.66
CA CYS A 123 7.36 -11.17 -18.65
C CYS A 123 8.52 -10.89 -19.62
N LYS A 124 8.31 -9.94 -20.53
CA LYS A 124 9.30 -9.57 -21.56
C LYS A 124 10.36 -8.60 -21.04
N ASP A 125 10.02 -7.83 -20.00
CA ASP A 125 10.97 -6.94 -19.34
C ASP A 125 11.84 -7.75 -18.36
N VAL A 126 13.09 -7.97 -18.77
CA VAL A 126 14.04 -8.76 -18.00
C VAL A 126 14.35 -8.14 -16.63
N ASN A 127 14.33 -6.80 -16.53
CA ASN A 127 14.61 -6.14 -15.26
C ASN A 127 13.46 -6.35 -14.27
N VAL A 128 12.22 -6.19 -14.73
CA VAL A 128 11.00 -6.47 -13.94
C VAL A 128 10.98 -7.93 -13.51
N LYS A 129 11.25 -8.85 -14.43
CA LYS A 129 11.32 -10.27 -14.13
C LYS A 129 12.34 -10.59 -13.03
N ASN A 130 13.57 -10.11 -13.19
CA ASN A 130 14.65 -10.35 -12.22
C ASN A 130 14.31 -9.75 -10.86
N GLU A 131 13.75 -8.52 -10.82
CA GLU A 131 13.33 -7.87 -9.57
C GLU A 131 12.28 -8.71 -8.83
N ILE A 132 11.29 -9.25 -9.54
CA ILE A 132 10.27 -10.10 -8.94
C ILE A 132 10.86 -11.43 -8.47
N GLU A 133 11.71 -12.08 -9.29
CA GLU A 133 12.38 -13.33 -8.91
C GLU A 133 13.26 -13.13 -7.67
N ASP A 134 13.96 -12.00 -7.54
CA ASP A 134 14.74 -11.65 -6.33
C ASP A 134 13.82 -11.49 -5.10
N ILE A 135 12.67 -10.84 -5.24
CA ILE A 135 11.66 -10.72 -4.17
C ILE A 135 11.15 -12.11 -3.76
N ILE A 136 10.80 -12.95 -4.74
CA ILE A 136 10.30 -14.31 -4.48
C ILE A 136 11.37 -15.16 -3.76
N ASN A 137 12.60 -15.08 -4.20
CA ASN A 137 13.71 -15.80 -3.55
C ASN A 137 13.95 -15.31 -2.12
N LEU A 138 13.93 -14.00 -1.90
CA LEU A 138 14.26 -13.39 -0.61
C LEU A 138 13.16 -13.61 0.45
N TYR A 139 11.89 -13.41 0.06
CA TYR A 139 10.77 -13.38 1.02
C TYR A 139 9.91 -14.64 1.02
N PHE A 140 9.96 -15.45 -0.04
CA PHE A 140 9.12 -16.63 -0.23
C PHE A 140 9.91 -17.91 -0.50
N SER A 141 11.24 -17.87 -0.25
CA SER A 141 12.14 -19.03 -0.42
C SER A 141 12.12 -19.63 -1.84
N GLY A 142 11.85 -18.82 -2.85
CA GLY A 142 11.76 -19.24 -4.25
C GLY A 142 10.49 -20.02 -4.61
N ASP A 143 9.54 -20.16 -3.68
CA ASP A 143 8.32 -20.94 -3.88
C ASP A 143 7.11 -20.03 -4.13
N TYR A 144 6.62 -20.03 -5.37
CA TYR A 144 5.44 -19.26 -5.77
C TYR A 144 4.15 -19.68 -5.05
N ASN A 145 4.06 -20.89 -4.50
CA ASN A 145 2.91 -21.30 -3.70
C ASN A 145 2.81 -20.53 -2.37
N ASN A 146 3.91 -19.94 -1.92
CA ASN A 146 3.95 -19.11 -0.71
C ASN A 146 3.65 -17.63 -1.01
N VAL A 147 3.51 -17.24 -2.29
CA VAL A 147 3.27 -15.86 -2.72
C VAL A 147 1.78 -15.57 -2.66
N ILE A 148 1.32 -15.24 -1.47
CA ILE A 148 -0.10 -15.15 -1.12
C ILE A 148 -0.44 -13.71 -0.69
N ALA A 149 -1.61 -13.21 -1.11
CA ALA A 149 -2.17 -11.98 -0.57
C ALA A 149 -2.92 -12.26 0.74
N TYR A 150 -2.97 -11.24 1.60
CA TYR A 150 -3.71 -11.27 2.85
C TYR A 150 -4.70 -10.12 2.91
N LYS A 151 -5.84 -10.33 3.59
CA LYS A 151 -6.78 -9.27 3.92
C LYS A 151 -7.15 -9.31 5.40
N GLY A 152 -7.49 -8.15 5.94
CA GLY A 152 -7.93 -8.03 7.33
C GLY A 152 -8.34 -6.60 7.66
N GLU A 153 -8.95 -6.44 8.82
CA GLU A 153 -9.40 -5.14 9.28
C GLU A 153 -8.22 -4.27 9.75
N ILE A 154 -8.25 -3.00 9.38
CA ILE A 154 -7.25 -2.00 9.77
C ILE A 154 -7.52 -1.59 11.21
N ALA A 155 -6.47 -1.61 12.04
CA ALA A 155 -6.54 -1.14 13.42
C ALA A 155 -6.73 0.38 13.50
N GLY A 156 -7.50 0.83 14.48
CA GLY A 156 -7.52 2.22 14.88
C GLY A 156 -6.20 2.59 15.57
N ILE A 157 -5.49 3.59 15.03
CA ILE A 157 -4.19 4.03 15.56
C ILE A 157 -4.33 5.48 16.05
N LYS A 158 -4.00 5.72 17.31
CA LYS A 158 -4.09 7.06 17.90
C LYS A 158 -3.23 8.07 17.13
N GLY A 159 -3.88 9.12 16.63
CA GLY A 159 -3.26 10.17 15.84
C GLY A 159 -3.21 9.88 14.33
N TRP A 160 -3.58 8.66 13.90
CA TRP A 160 -3.62 8.28 12.47
C TRP A 160 -5.06 8.22 11.96
N GLY A 161 -5.91 7.40 12.59
CA GLY A 161 -7.30 7.22 12.18
C GLY A 161 -8.06 6.28 13.11
N THR A 162 -9.33 6.07 12.79
CA THR A 162 -10.24 5.22 13.55
C THR A 162 -10.07 3.73 13.25
N GLY A 163 -9.49 3.39 12.09
CA GLY A 163 -9.50 2.02 11.61
C GLY A 163 -10.90 1.57 11.18
N GLY A 164 -11.05 0.27 10.99
CA GLY A 164 -12.31 -0.38 10.59
C GLY A 164 -12.45 -0.58 9.08
N GLY A 165 -11.57 0.01 8.26
CA GLY A 165 -11.47 -0.35 6.84
C GLY A 165 -10.85 -1.73 6.65
N ILE A 166 -11.03 -2.33 5.49
CA ILE A 166 -10.34 -3.56 5.10
C ILE A 166 -9.06 -3.20 4.34
N GLN A 167 -7.96 -3.82 4.74
CA GLN A 167 -6.68 -3.72 4.07
C GLN A 167 -6.37 -5.02 3.35
N TYR A 168 -5.88 -4.90 2.12
CA TYR A 168 -5.25 -5.95 1.35
C TYR A 168 -3.73 -5.75 1.40
N GLU A 169 -3.02 -6.80 1.74
CA GLU A 169 -1.57 -6.89 1.63
C GLU A 169 -1.26 -7.74 0.41
N LEU A 170 -0.96 -7.10 -0.71
CA LEU A 170 -0.61 -7.79 -1.95
C LEU A 170 0.78 -8.44 -1.82
N PRO A 171 1.06 -9.51 -2.58
CA PRO A 171 2.32 -10.25 -2.44
C PRO A 171 3.56 -9.44 -2.85
N ILE A 172 3.40 -8.59 -3.87
CA ILE A 172 4.42 -7.68 -4.38
C ILE A 172 3.82 -6.28 -4.56
N THR A 173 4.62 -5.30 -4.95
CA THR A 173 4.16 -3.90 -5.11
C THR A 173 3.16 -3.75 -6.24
N VAL A 174 2.30 -2.75 -6.14
CA VAL A 174 1.32 -2.41 -7.18
C VAL A 174 2.02 -2.14 -8.52
N ASP A 175 3.13 -1.38 -8.55
CA ASP A 175 3.93 -1.10 -9.74
C ASP A 175 4.38 -2.38 -10.48
N LEU A 176 4.84 -3.39 -9.73
CA LEU A 176 5.25 -4.66 -10.33
C LEU A 176 4.04 -5.48 -10.83
N LEU A 177 2.90 -5.41 -10.12
CA LEU A 177 1.66 -6.06 -10.55
C LEU A 177 1.08 -5.41 -11.82
N GLU A 178 1.19 -4.09 -11.97
CA GLU A 178 0.82 -3.39 -13.20
C GLU A 178 1.73 -3.79 -14.37
N LYS A 179 3.04 -3.84 -14.14
CA LYS A 179 4.01 -4.28 -15.17
C LYS A 179 3.82 -5.74 -15.60
N LEU A 180 3.22 -6.56 -14.74
CA LEU A 180 2.79 -7.93 -15.06
C LEU A 180 1.40 -8.01 -15.69
N GLU A 181 0.70 -6.89 -15.87
CA GLU A 181 -0.69 -6.87 -16.37
C GLU A 181 -1.67 -7.64 -15.44
N LEU A 182 -1.38 -7.67 -14.13
CA LEU A 182 -2.30 -8.20 -13.11
C LEU A 182 -3.20 -7.12 -12.53
N LEU A 183 -2.71 -5.88 -12.50
CA LEU A 183 -3.45 -4.69 -12.13
C LEU A 183 -3.40 -3.67 -13.27
N LYS A 184 -4.41 -2.84 -13.35
CA LYS A 184 -4.48 -1.70 -14.27
C LYS A 184 -5.02 -0.49 -13.50
N GLU A 185 -4.27 0.61 -13.49
CA GLU A 185 -4.77 1.86 -12.94
C GLU A 185 -5.97 2.35 -13.77
N ILE A 186 -7.01 2.78 -13.08
CA ILE A 186 -8.22 3.37 -13.68
C ILE A 186 -8.29 4.84 -13.27
N GLU A 187 -8.66 5.68 -14.24
CA GLU A 187 -8.80 7.13 -14.06
C GLU A 187 -9.99 7.50 -13.15
#